data_eadbdf0be675d75ce531543faa05b25a
#
_entry.id   eadbdf0be675d75ce531543faa05b25a
#
_cell.length_a   1.000
_cell.length_b   1.000
_cell.length_c   1.000
_cell.angle_alpha   90.00
_cell.angle_beta   90.00
_cell.angle_gamma   90.00
#
_symmetry.space_group_name_H-M   'P 1'
#
loop_
_entity.id
_entity.type
_entity.pdbx_description
1 polymer ?
#
loop_
_entity_poly.entity_id
_entity_poly.type
_entity_poly.pdbx_seq_one_letter_code
_entity_poly.pdbx_strand_id
1 'polypeptide(L)'
;MLLSNEHKFFFMHIPKTGGTSIRNGLNQLIQAPQPYTEKDMEKKHMSAFLLRDEIYDWDNLWKFTFIRNPYDRMVSYYTFYRMPRQFPYEHKTRRAALQMSFPEWVKWLKKREYVRLGDHPPRKIPMWRRPQVDFIYNDGIKLVDYVGRFETLQDDYHYIANKLELDKDISIWKHHRELRHDNRSNRLDDFRLYYDDESRATVKWWFMRDIKEFDYRFF
;
A
#
# COMPACT_ATOMS: atom_id res chain seq x y z
N MET A 1 5.85 3.45 -6.71
CA MET A 1 6.75 4.54 -6.29
C MET A 1 6.80 5.65 -7.32
N LEU A 2 7.27 6.83 -6.96
CA LEU A 2 7.53 7.97 -7.84
C LEU A 2 8.72 8.75 -7.26
N LEU A 3 9.72 9.00 -8.09
CA LEU A 3 10.87 9.85 -7.76
C LEU A 3 10.81 11.10 -8.63
N SER A 4 10.96 12.27 -8.02
CA SER A 4 11.15 13.53 -8.73
C SER A 4 12.40 14.22 -8.18
N ASN A 5 13.44 14.25 -8.99
CA ASN A 5 14.68 14.97 -8.64
C ASN A 5 14.50 16.48 -8.73
N GLU A 6 13.66 16.96 -9.62
CA GLU A 6 13.32 18.37 -9.79
C GLU A 6 12.60 18.91 -8.57
N HIS A 7 11.54 18.24 -8.13
CA HIS A 7 10.74 18.63 -6.95
C HIS A 7 11.26 18.03 -5.63
N LYS A 8 12.44 17.39 -5.65
CA LYS A 8 13.12 16.84 -4.47
C LYS A 8 12.26 15.95 -3.58
N PHE A 9 11.50 15.03 -4.17
CA PHE A 9 10.71 14.08 -3.39
C PHE A 9 10.82 12.63 -3.88
N PHE A 10 10.52 11.72 -2.96
CA PHE A 10 10.34 10.31 -3.22
C PHE A 10 9.04 9.78 -2.59
N PHE A 11 8.14 9.29 -3.41
CA PHE A 11 6.93 8.58 -2.99
C PHE A 11 7.16 7.07 -3.00
N MET A 12 7.15 6.45 -1.82
CA MET A 12 7.22 5.01 -1.66
C MET A 12 5.82 4.39 -1.65
N HIS A 13 5.60 3.38 -2.49
CA HIS A 13 4.27 2.76 -2.65
C HIS A 13 4.14 1.47 -1.85
N ILE A 14 3.48 1.52 -0.70
CA ILE A 14 3.03 0.33 0.04
C ILE A 14 1.80 -0.26 -0.69
N PRO A 15 1.73 -1.59 -0.91
CA PRO A 15 0.59 -2.20 -1.61
C PRO A 15 -0.74 -1.99 -0.90
N LYS A 16 -1.78 -1.68 -1.67
CA LYS A 16 -3.19 -1.55 -1.23
C LYS A 16 -3.49 -0.36 -0.32
N THR A 17 -2.70 0.70 -0.43
CA THR A 17 -2.86 1.96 0.32
C THR A 17 -3.25 3.16 -0.58
N GLY A 18 -3.85 2.93 -1.75
CA GLY A 18 -4.23 4.01 -2.67
C GLY A 18 -3.09 4.56 -3.54
N GLY A 19 -1.90 3.95 -3.47
CA GLY A 19 -0.69 4.49 -4.09
C GLY A 19 -0.73 4.63 -5.62
N THR A 20 -1.64 3.96 -6.33
CA THR A 20 -1.83 4.17 -7.78
C THR A 20 -2.47 5.53 -8.03
N SER A 21 -3.53 5.88 -7.29
CA SER A 21 -4.20 7.18 -7.40
C SER A 21 -3.24 8.32 -7.04
N ILE A 22 -2.49 8.18 -5.94
CA ILE A 22 -1.48 9.17 -5.52
C ILE A 22 -0.41 9.37 -6.60
N ARG A 23 0.16 8.27 -7.11
CA ARG A 23 1.19 8.36 -8.15
C ARG A 23 0.66 9.05 -9.41
N ASN A 24 -0.54 8.67 -9.84
CA ASN A 24 -1.15 9.26 -11.04
C ASN A 24 -1.47 10.75 -10.83
N GLY A 25 -2.01 11.12 -9.67
CA GLY A 25 -2.25 12.52 -9.32
C GLY A 25 -0.98 13.35 -9.31
N LEU A 26 0.08 12.87 -8.63
CA LEU A 26 1.36 13.57 -8.60
C LEU A 26 2.01 13.69 -9.99
N ASN A 27 1.97 12.63 -10.82
CA ASN A 27 2.48 12.71 -12.20
C ASN A 27 1.79 13.78 -13.04
N GLN A 28 0.49 14.02 -12.80
CA GLN A 28 -0.25 15.08 -13.49
C GLN A 28 0.18 16.46 -12.99
N LEU A 29 0.47 16.61 -11.69
CA LEU A 29 0.92 17.88 -11.12
C LEU A 29 2.34 18.25 -11.57
N ILE A 30 3.26 17.27 -11.61
CA ILE A 30 4.66 17.54 -12.04
C ILE A 30 4.81 17.60 -13.57
N GLN A 31 3.73 17.43 -14.34
CA GLN A 31 3.72 17.43 -15.81
C GLN A 31 4.78 16.53 -16.46
N ALA A 32 5.32 15.61 -15.70
CA ALA A 32 6.30 14.64 -16.17
C ALA A 32 5.69 13.24 -16.04
N PRO A 33 4.82 12.81 -16.97
CA PRO A 33 4.27 11.47 -16.95
C PRO A 33 5.43 10.49 -17.08
N GLN A 34 5.79 9.88 -15.94
CA GLN A 34 6.75 8.79 -15.93
C GLN A 34 5.98 7.48 -16.07
N PRO A 35 5.98 6.84 -17.25
CA PRO A 35 5.47 5.49 -17.38
C PRO A 35 6.27 4.57 -16.46
N TYR A 36 5.63 3.55 -15.92
CA TYR A 36 6.37 2.50 -15.25
C TYR A 36 7.26 1.79 -16.26
N THR A 37 8.57 1.85 -16.05
CA THR A 37 9.50 0.94 -16.73
C THR A 37 9.39 -0.46 -16.12
N GLU A 38 9.90 -1.49 -16.79
CA GLU A 38 9.99 -2.84 -16.22
C GLU A 38 10.74 -2.82 -14.88
N LYS A 39 11.81 -2.06 -14.80
CA LYS A 39 12.61 -1.87 -13.58
C LYS A 39 11.81 -1.21 -12.44
N ASP A 40 10.93 -0.26 -12.75
CA ASP A 40 10.02 0.34 -11.77
C ASP A 40 8.97 -0.66 -11.28
N MET A 41 8.51 -1.56 -12.15
CA MET A 41 7.56 -2.61 -11.79
C MET A 41 8.18 -3.63 -10.83
N GLU A 42 9.43 -3.99 -11.02
CA GLU A 42 10.17 -4.88 -10.10
C GLU A 42 10.34 -4.24 -8.72
N LYS A 43 10.63 -2.95 -8.66
CA LYS A 43 10.87 -2.18 -7.43
C LYS A 43 9.62 -1.60 -6.77
N LYS A 44 8.48 -1.66 -7.43
CA LYS A 44 7.24 -0.96 -7.07
C LYS A 44 6.84 -1.05 -5.60
N HIS A 45 7.18 -2.15 -4.95
CA HIS A 45 6.79 -2.45 -3.58
C HIS A 45 7.99 -2.84 -2.70
N MET A 46 9.17 -2.30 -2.97
CA MET A 46 10.33 -2.45 -2.11
C MET A 46 10.20 -1.56 -0.87
N SER A 47 10.88 -1.93 0.22
CA SER A 47 10.95 -1.11 1.43
C SER A 47 11.91 0.06 1.25
N ALA A 48 11.73 1.10 2.05
CA ALA A 48 12.62 2.26 2.07
C ALA A 48 14.08 1.87 2.27
N PHE A 49 14.33 0.88 3.16
CA PHE A 49 15.68 0.35 3.41
C PHE A 49 16.36 -0.18 2.14
N LEU A 50 15.65 -0.97 1.33
CA LEU A 50 16.21 -1.53 0.09
C LEU A 50 16.36 -0.49 -1.03
N LEU A 51 15.59 0.60 -0.98
CA LEU A 51 15.61 1.65 -1.99
C LEU A 51 16.64 2.73 -1.66
N ARG A 52 16.98 2.91 -0.39
CA ARG A 52 17.89 3.96 0.08
C ARG A 52 19.22 3.95 -0.63
N ASP A 53 19.81 2.77 -0.79
CA ASP A 53 21.14 2.62 -1.38
C ASP A 53 21.11 2.66 -2.93
N GLU A 54 19.91 2.61 -3.53
CA GLU A 54 19.73 2.65 -4.98
C GLU A 54 19.27 4.02 -5.52
N ILE A 55 18.74 4.87 -4.63
CA ILE A 55 18.25 6.20 -5.01
C ILE A 55 19.34 7.23 -4.74
N TYR A 56 19.82 7.85 -5.83
CA TYR A 56 20.77 8.95 -5.74
C TYR A 56 20.17 10.12 -4.93
N ASP A 57 20.98 10.73 -4.09
CA ASP A 57 20.62 11.91 -3.30
C ASP A 57 19.48 11.67 -2.26
N TRP A 58 19.35 10.40 -1.80
CA TRP A 58 18.28 9.97 -0.87
C TRP A 58 18.07 10.92 0.31
N ASP A 59 19.15 11.39 0.94
CA ASP A 59 19.07 12.19 2.17
C ASP A 59 18.49 13.59 1.92
N ASN A 60 18.63 14.11 0.71
CA ASN A 60 18.10 15.41 0.29
C ASN A 60 16.68 15.36 -0.29
N LEU A 61 16.10 14.16 -0.41
CA LEU A 61 14.72 14.01 -0.85
C LEU A 61 13.75 14.08 0.33
N TRP A 62 12.61 14.72 0.15
CA TRP A 62 11.47 14.55 1.04
C TRP A 62 10.73 13.26 0.73
N LYS A 63 10.74 12.32 1.67
CA LYS A 63 10.24 10.95 1.49
C LYS A 63 8.89 10.77 2.16
N PHE A 64 7.93 10.21 1.44
CA PHE A 64 6.62 9.94 2.01
C PHE A 64 5.99 8.66 1.47
N THR A 65 5.01 8.18 2.21
CA THR A 65 4.22 7.01 1.87
C THR A 65 2.80 7.14 2.39
N PHE A 66 1.95 6.17 2.03
CA PHE A 66 0.61 6.04 2.57
C PHE A 66 0.43 4.69 3.23
N ILE A 67 -0.29 4.70 4.34
CA ILE A 67 -0.73 3.51 5.07
C ILE A 67 -2.26 3.40 5.02
N ARG A 68 -2.77 2.26 5.41
CA ARG A 68 -4.20 1.97 5.48
C ARG A 68 -4.50 1.11 6.69
N ASN A 69 -5.70 1.24 7.27
CA ASN A 69 -6.17 0.34 8.30
C ASN A 69 -5.90 -1.12 7.90
N PRO A 70 -5.13 -1.90 8.68
CA PRO A 70 -4.73 -3.26 8.31
C PRO A 70 -5.89 -4.20 8.02
N TYR A 71 -7.03 -4.00 8.68
CA TYR A 71 -8.23 -4.78 8.42
C TYR A 71 -8.82 -4.43 7.05
N ASP A 72 -8.96 -3.17 6.75
CA ASP A 72 -9.43 -2.71 5.45
C ASP A 72 -8.46 -3.05 4.32
N ARG A 73 -7.16 -3.01 4.60
CA ARG A 73 -6.11 -3.44 3.66
C ARG A 73 -6.25 -4.92 3.30
N MET A 74 -6.58 -5.80 4.27
CA MET A 74 -6.82 -7.23 3.98
C MET A 74 -8.06 -7.47 3.13
N VAL A 75 -9.16 -6.76 3.38
CA VAL A 75 -10.34 -6.78 2.50
C VAL A 75 -9.97 -6.30 1.10
N SER A 76 -9.15 -5.26 0.99
CA SER A 76 -8.65 -4.79 -0.31
C SER A 76 -7.79 -5.83 -1.04
N TYR A 77 -7.00 -6.65 -0.36
CA TYR A 77 -6.31 -7.78 -0.97
C TYR A 77 -7.27 -8.87 -1.45
N TYR A 78 -8.23 -9.25 -0.61
CA TYR A 78 -9.23 -10.25 -0.98
C TYR A 78 -9.99 -9.85 -2.25
N THR A 79 -10.52 -8.64 -2.29
CA THR A 79 -11.25 -8.12 -3.44
C THR A 79 -10.38 -7.95 -4.68
N PHE A 80 -9.12 -7.56 -4.50
CA PHE A 80 -8.15 -7.47 -5.60
C PHE A 80 -7.85 -8.83 -6.24
N TYR A 81 -7.69 -9.90 -5.45
CA TYR A 81 -7.54 -11.25 -5.98
C TYR A 81 -8.78 -11.74 -6.73
N ARG A 82 -9.95 -11.19 -6.46
CA ARG A 82 -11.21 -11.51 -7.14
C ARG A 82 -11.39 -10.75 -8.46
N MET A 83 -10.68 -9.65 -8.67
CA MET A 83 -10.81 -8.85 -9.90
C MET A 83 -10.42 -9.65 -11.14
N PRO A 84 -11.21 -9.58 -12.24
CA PRO A 84 -10.84 -10.14 -13.52
C PRO A 84 -9.50 -9.54 -14.01
N ARG A 85 -8.68 -10.34 -14.67
CA ARG A 85 -7.43 -9.92 -15.35
C ARG A 85 -6.26 -9.48 -14.48
N GLN A 86 -6.37 -9.48 -13.14
CA GLN A 86 -5.23 -9.10 -12.28
C GLN A 86 -4.22 -10.24 -12.08
N PHE A 87 -4.69 -11.48 -12.08
CA PHE A 87 -3.87 -12.68 -11.93
C PHE A 87 -4.39 -13.80 -12.83
N PRO A 88 -3.51 -14.70 -13.31
CA PRO A 88 -3.94 -15.94 -13.94
C PRO A 88 -4.88 -16.73 -13.02
N TYR A 89 -5.83 -17.46 -13.59
CA TYR A 89 -6.77 -18.28 -12.80
C TYR A 89 -6.04 -19.35 -11.96
N GLU A 90 -4.93 -19.86 -12.45
CA GLU A 90 -4.09 -20.88 -11.79
C GLU A 90 -3.43 -20.38 -10.51
N HIS A 91 -3.38 -19.06 -10.30
CA HIS A 91 -2.81 -18.51 -9.07
C HIS A 91 -3.63 -18.97 -7.84
N LYS A 92 -3.01 -19.78 -6.96
CA LYS A 92 -3.68 -20.47 -5.85
C LYS A 92 -4.47 -19.54 -4.93
N THR A 93 -3.90 -18.36 -4.61
CA THR A 93 -4.57 -17.37 -3.74
C THR A 93 -5.80 -16.76 -4.41
N ARG A 94 -5.76 -16.57 -5.74
CA ARG A 94 -6.91 -16.12 -6.53
C ARG A 94 -8.03 -17.14 -6.53
N ARG A 95 -7.74 -18.41 -6.84
CA ARG A 95 -8.75 -19.48 -6.79
C ARG A 95 -9.44 -19.55 -5.42
N ALA A 96 -8.66 -19.54 -4.35
CA ALA A 96 -9.20 -19.53 -2.99
C ALA A 96 -10.10 -18.30 -2.74
N ALA A 97 -9.67 -17.10 -3.13
CA ALA A 97 -10.48 -15.90 -2.97
C ALA A 97 -11.77 -15.92 -3.78
N LEU A 98 -11.79 -16.57 -4.96
CA LEU A 98 -13.00 -16.71 -5.79
C LEU A 98 -14.01 -17.70 -5.24
N GLN A 99 -13.55 -18.74 -4.52
CA GLN A 99 -14.37 -19.87 -4.05
C GLN A 99 -14.79 -19.74 -2.59
N MET A 100 -14.15 -18.89 -1.81
CA MET A 100 -14.31 -18.76 -0.36
C MET A 100 -14.89 -17.40 0.01
N SER A 101 -15.65 -17.33 1.10
CA SER A 101 -15.92 -16.07 1.80
C SER A 101 -14.63 -15.48 2.35
N PHE A 102 -14.68 -14.22 2.78
CA PHE A 102 -13.50 -13.56 3.34
C PHE A 102 -12.95 -14.26 4.60
N PRO A 103 -13.77 -14.66 5.60
CA PRO A 103 -13.28 -15.38 6.76
C PRO A 103 -12.66 -16.74 6.41
N GLU A 104 -13.27 -17.51 5.52
CA GLU A 104 -12.72 -18.78 5.05
C GLU A 104 -11.39 -18.58 4.33
N TRP A 105 -11.26 -17.54 3.52
CA TRP A 105 -10.03 -17.19 2.83
C TRP A 105 -8.90 -16.80 3.79
N VAL A 106 -9.19 -16.03 4.84
CA VAL A 106 -8.23 -15.70 5.91
C VAL A 106 -7.78 -16.97 6.64
N LYS A 107 -8.70 -17.85 6.99
CA LYS A 107 -8.40 -19.15 7.61
C LYS A 107 -7.55 -20.05 6.72
N TRP A 108 -7.85 -20.08 5.42
CA TRP A 108 -7.06 -20.81 4.43
C TRP A 108 -5.62 -20.24 4.30
N LEU A 109 -5.46 -18.92 4.31
CA LEU A 109 -4.15 -18.27 4.31
C LEU A 109 -3.35 -18.63 5.57
N LYS A 110 -3.99 -18.61 6.75
CA LYS A 110 -3.39 -18.96 8.03
C LYS A 110 -2.86 -20.40 8.04
N LYS A 111 -3.65 -21.36 7.57
CA LYS A 111 -3.21 -22.77 7.44
C LYS A 111 -1.98 -22.91 6.55
N ARG A 112 -1.91 -22.19 5.45
CA ARG A 112 -0.76 -22.24 4.53
C ARG A 112 0.49 -21.61 5.10
N GLU A 113 0.36 -20.65 5.97
CA GLU A 113 1.48 -20.07 6.72
C GLU A 113 2.12 -21.13 7.64
N TYR A 114 1.32 -21.86 8.39
CA TYR A 114 1.82 -22.94 9.26
C TYR A 114 2.51 -24.08 8.48
N VAL A 115 1.98 -24.46 7.33
CA VAL A 115 2.60 -25.50 6.48
C VAL A 115 3.95 -25.06 5.90
N ARG A 116 4.16 -23.74 5.73
CA ARG A 116 5.44 -23.18 5.25
C ARG A 116 6.44 -22.89 6.38
N LEU A 117 5.96 -22.76 7.61
CA LEU A 117 6.74 -22.49 8.81
C LEU A 117 7.31 -23.78 9.45
N GLY A 118 7.11 -24.98 8.85
CA GLY A 118 7.85 -26.16 9.28
C GLY A 118 9.33 -25.79 9.39
N ASP A 119 9.99 -26.15 10.46
CA ASP A 119 11.37 -25.95 10.97
C ASP A 119 12.31 -24.88 10.34
N HIS A 120 11.85 -24.16 9.29
CA HIS A 120 12.60 -23.07 8.65
C HIS A 120 11.71 -21.82 8.48
N PRO A 121 12.17 -20.63 8.94
CA PRO A 121 11.46 -19.39 8.69
C PRO A 121 11.27 -19.18 7.19
N PRO A 122 10.11 -18.68 6.73
CA PRO A 122 9.86 -18.48 5.31
C PRO A 122 10.91 -17.50 4.76
N ARG A 123 11.63 -17.91 3.72
CA ARG A 123 12.65 -17.07 3.07
C ARG A 123 12.09 -15.76 2.52
N LYS A 124 10.76 -15.66 2.34
CA LYS A 124 10.05 -14.43 1.95
C LYS A 124 8.64 -14.41 2.54
N ILE A 125 8.35 -13.41 3.35
CA ILE A 125 6.97 -13.12 3.78
C ILE A 125 6.17 -12.69 2.54
N PRO A 126 5.01 -13.31 2.25
CA PRO A 126 4.16 -12.88 1.13
C PRO A 126 3.78 -11.40 1.26
N MET A 127 3.67 -10.70 0.14
CA MET A 127 3.40 -9.26 0.13
C MET A 127 2.11 -8.88 0.89
N TRP A 128 1.06 -9.70 0.80
CA TRP A 128 -0.21 -9.47 1.53
C TRP A 128 -0.05 -9.59 3.06
N ARG A 129 0.97 -10.34 3.52
CA ARG A 129 1.26 -10.60 4.95
C ARG A 129 2.26 -9.61 5.53
N ARG A 130 2.97 -8.87 4.70
CA ARG A 130 4.02 -7.96 5.14
C ARG A 130 3.40 -6.75 5.87
N PRO A 131 3.75 -6.50 7.14
CA PRO A 131 3.34 -5.30 7.87
C PRO A 131 3.79 -4.02 7.16
N GLN A 132 3.04 -2.95 7.30
CA GLN A 132 3.36 -1.66 6.69
C GLN A 132 4.60 -1.03 7.33
N VAL A 133 4.78 -1.22 8.63
CA VAL A 133 6.00 -0.80 9.35
C VAL A 133 7.28 -1.35 8.72
N ASP A 134 7.26 -2.57 8.15
CA ASP A 134 8.44 -3.17 7.51
C ASP A 134 8.85 -2.50 6.19
N PHE A 135 8.02 -1.62 5.65
CA PHE A 135 8.36 -0.78 4.50
C PHE A 135 9.03 0.52 4.92
N ILE A 136 8.70 1.02 6.11
CA ILE A 136 8.98 2.38 6.59
C ILE A 136 10.18 2.41 7.52
N TYR A 137 10.35 1.38 8.34
CA TYR A 137 11.38 1.32 9.38
C TYR A 137 12.48 0.33 9.05
N ASN A 138 13.69 0.65 9.50
CA ASN A 138 14.82 -0.28 9.59
C ASN A 138 15.51 -0.10 10.94
N ASP A 139 15.66 -1.18 11.71
CA ASP A 139 16.28 -1.18 13.03
C ASP A 139 15.77 -0.08 13.98
N GLY A 140 14.44 0.15 13.94
CA GLY A 140 13.76 1.17 14.74
C GLY A 140 13.86 2.58 14.17
N ILE A 141 14.63 2.81 13.11
CA ILE A 141 14.79 4.12 12.46
C ILE A 141 13.73 4.27 11.37
N LYS A 142 12.96 5.36 11.45
CA LYS A 142 11.98 5.73 10.42
C LYS A 142 12.69 6.33 9.21
N LEU A 143 12.47 5.76 8.04
CA LEU A 143 13.16 6.12 6.79
C LEU A 143 12.33 7.02 5.85
N VAL A 144 11.16 7.51 6.30
CA VAL A 144 10.32 8.43 5.55
C VAL A 144 9.95 9.64 6.43
N ASP A 145 9.80 10.78 5.81
CA ASP A 145 9.53 12.04 6.50
C ASP A 145 8.04 12.21 6.81
N TYR A 146 7.16 11.67 5.93
CA TYR A 146 5.71 11.77 6.11
C TYR A 146 4.99 10.45 5.83
N VAL A 147 3.92 10.19 6.59
CA VAL A 147 3.06 9.00 6.44
C VAL A 147 1.61 9.47 6.35
N GLY A 148 1.07 9.53 5.15
CA GLY A 148 -0.34 9.80 4.89
C GLY A 148 -1.20 8.56 5.13
N ARG A 149 -2.51 8.74 5.26
CA ARG A 149 -3.49 7.69 5.50
C ARG A 149 -4.43 7.51 4.32
N PHE A 150 -4.76 6.28 4.00
CA PHE A 150 -5.78 5.99 2.98
C PHE A 150 -7.15 6.56 3.37
N GLU A 151 -7.44 6.59 4.65
CA GLU A 151 -8.70 7.08 5.22
C GLU A 151 -8.89 8.60 5.02
N THR A 152 -7.80 9.34 4.89
CA THR A 152 -7.75 10.80 4.62
C THR A 152 -6.99 11.09 3.33
N LEU A 153 -7.09 10.17 2.34
CA LEU A 153 -6.23 10.16 1.15
C LEU A 153 -6.24 11.49 0.38
N GLN A 154 -7.41 12.11 0.26
CA GLN A 154 -7.57 13.37 -0.45
C GLN A 154 -6.93 14.55 0.30
N ASP A 155 -7.14 14.63 1.61
CA ASP A 155 -6.59 15.69 2.45
C ASP A 155 -5.07 15.58 2.53
N ASP A 156 -4.55 14.37 2.71
CA ASP A 156 -3.11 14.10 2.70
C ASP A 156 -2.48 14.41 1.33
N TYR A 157 -3.19 14.16 0.23
CA TYR A 157 -2.73 14.52 -1.12
C TYR A 157 -2.64 16.05 -1.28
N HIS A 158 -3.62 16.81 -0.79
CA HIS A 158 -3.59 18.26 -0.80
C HIS A 158 -2.42 18.80 0.04
N TYR A 159 -2.23 18.24 1.24
CA TYR A 159 -1.09 18.59 2.09
C TYR A 159 0.25 18.36 1.37
N ILE A 160 0.42 17.21 0.72
CA ILE A 160 1.63 16.86 -0.03
C ILE A 160 1.84 17.82 -1.22
N ALA A 161 0.80 18.10 -2.00
CA ALA A 161 0.88 19.01 -3.12
C ALA A 161 1.32 20.42 -2.67
N ASN A 162 0.73 20.94 -1.59
CA ASN A 162 1.10 22.21 -1.00
C ASN A 162 2.55 22.20 -0.46
N LYS A 163 2.93 21.15 0.29
CA LYS A 163 4.28 20.98 0.84
C LYS A 163 5.37 20.97 -0.23
N LEU A 164 5.06 20.40 -1.39
CA LEU A 164 5.96 20.30 -2.55
C LEU A 164 5.79 21.47 -3.53
N GLU A 165 4.93 22.44 -3.20
CA GLU A 165 4.63 23.60 -4.03
C GLU A 165 4.06 23.27 -5.43
N LEU A 166 3.45 22.09 -5.57
CA LEU A 166 2.84 21.61 -6.81
C LEU A 166 1.46 22.21 -7.09
N ASP A 167 0.88 22.88 -6.11
CA ASP A 167 -0.41 23.60 -6.19
C ASP A 167 -0.27 25.05 -6.65
N LYS A 168 0.95 25.54 -6.86
CA LYS A 168 1.22 26.94 -7.27
C LYS A 168 0.74 27.26 -8.69
N ASP A 169 0.81 26.30 -9.61
CA ASP A 169 0.20 26.45 -10.93
C ASP A 169 -1.31 26.19 -10.83
N ILE A 170 -2.07 27.28 -10.67
CA ILE A 170 -3.52 27.24 -10.49
C ILE A 170 -4.22 26.56 -11.68
N SER A 171 -3.68 26.67 -12.89
CA SER A 171 -4.29 26.06 -14.07
C SER A 171 -4.23 24.54 -14.02
N ILE A 172 -3.11 23.98 -13.58
CA ILE A 172 -2.88 22.55 -13.44
C ILE A 172 -3.60 22.03 -12.19
N TRP A 173 -3.40 22.71 -11.06
CA TRP A 173 -4.01 22.35 -9.78
C TRP A 173 -5.53 22.23 -9.87
N LYS A 174 -6.19 23.20 -10.46
CA LYS A 174 -7.65 23.20 -10.61
C LYS A 174 -8.20 21.94 -11.33
N HIS A 175 -7.43 21.36 -12.24
CA HIS A 175 -7.83 20.16 -12.99
C HIS A 175 -7.42 18.84 -12.30
N HIS A 176 -6.42 18.87 -11.42
CA HIS A 176 -5.81 17.67 -10.85
C HIS A 176 -5.82 17.62 -9.32
N ARG A 177 -6.48 18.57 -8.65
CA ARG A 177 -6.60 18.59 -7.18
C ARG A 177 -7.40 17.41 -6.62
N GLU A 178 -8.33 16.86 -7.40
CA GLU A 178 -9.14 15.73 -6.97
C GLU A 178 -8.53 14.42 -7.49
N LEU A 179 -8.24 13.52 -6.56
CA LEU A 179 -7.72 12.20 -6.90
C LEU A 179 -8.78 11.35 -7.59
N ARG A 180 -8.41 10.75 -8.72
CA ARG A 180 -9.23 9.70 -9.33
C ARG A 180 -9.15 8.43 -8.49
N HIS A 181 -10.30 7.78 -8.26
CA HIS A 181 -10.34 6.47 -7.63
C HIS A 181 -9.90 5.37 -8.61
N ASP A 182 -8.59 5.29 -8.84
CA ASP A 182 -8.03 4.24 -9.66
C ASP A 182 -8.12 2.88 -8.94
N ASN A 183 -8.50 1.83 -9.66
CA ASN A 183 -8.66 0.48 -9.13
C ASN A 183 -9.70 0.33 -7.99
N ARG A 184 -10.79 1.11 -8.04
CA ARG A 184 -11.92 0.91 -7.12
C ARG A 184 -12.44 -0.53 -7.26
N SER A 185 -12.40 -1.28 -6.17
CA SER A 185 -12.99 -2.62 -6.14
C SER A 185 -14.50 -2.54 -5.89
N ASN A 186 -15.27 -3.40 -6.57
CA ASN A 186 -16.68 -3.59 -6.23
C ASN A 186 -16.77 -4.37 -4.92
N ARG A 187 -16.95 -3.67 -3.80
CA ARG A 187 -17.01 -4.23 -2.44
C ARG A 187 -17.94 -3.41 -1.57
N LEU A 188 -18.32 -3.97 -0.42
CA LEU A 188 -19.02 -3.22 0.62
C LEU A 188 -18.11 -2.08 1.12
N ASP A 189 -18.69 -0.91 1.36
CA ASP A 189 -17.93 0.25 1.83
C ASP A 189 -17.37 0.01 3.25
N ASP A 190 -18.17 -0.59 4.13
CA ASP A 190 -17.74 -0.96 5.46
C ASP A 190 -16.99 -2.30 5.45
N PHE A 191 -15.67 -2.25 5.63
CA PHE A 191 -14.82 -3.43 5.67
C PHE A 191 -15.16 -4.39 6.83
N ARG A 192 -15.77 -3.89 7.91
CA ARG A 192 -16.10 -4.68 9.11
C ARG A 192 -17.12 -5.78 8.81
N LEU A 193 -17.98 -5.57 7.83
CA LEU A 193 -19.00 -6.54 7.38
C LEU A 193 -18.40 -7.79 6.72
N TYR A 194 -17.12 -7.81 6.42
CA TYR A 194 -16.43 -8.99 5.90
C TYR A 194 -15.97 -9.95 7.00
N TYR A 195 -15.85 -9.48 8.24
CA TYR A 195 -15.17 -10.17 9.32
C TYR A 195 -16.10 -10.97 10.21
N ASP A 196 -15.65 -12.17 10.60
CA ASP A 196 -16.07 -12.83 11.80
C ASP A 196 -15.01 -12.66 12.93
N ASP A 197 -15.27 -13.15 14.12
CA ASP A 197 -14.36 -12.99 15.25
C ASP A 197 -13.01 -13.68 15.04
N GLU A 198 -12.99 -14.87 14.40
CA GLU A 198 -11.76 -15.63 14.13
C GLU A 198 -10.87 -14.90 13.11
N SER A 199 -11.43 -14.44 12.02
CA SER A 199 -10.69 -13.69 10.98
C SER A 199 -10.20 -12.35 11.49
N ARG A 200 -11.01 -11.66 12.33
CA ARG A 200 -10.62 -10.42 13.01
C ARG A 200 -9.42 -10.64 13.93
N ALA A 201 -9.47 -11.67 14.78
CA ALA A 201 -8.37 -12.01 15.68
C ALA A 201 -7.09 -12.40 14.90
N THR A 202 -7.25 -13.13 13.80
CA THR A 202 -6.14 -13.55 12.94
C THR A 202 -5.47 -12.35 12.30
N VAL A 203 -6.22 -11.44 11.71
CA VAL A 203 -5.68 -10.23 11.05
C VAL A 203 -5.06 -9.28 12.09
N LYS A 204 -5.67 -9.14 13.28
CA LYS A 204 -5.09 -8.42 14.41
C LYS A 204 -3.69 -8.95 14.76
N TRP A 205 -3.56 -10.26 14.90
CA TRP A 205 -2.29 -10.90 15.22
C TRP A 205 -1.25 -10.69 14.11
N TRP A 206 -1.65 -10.79 12.83
CA TRP A 206 -0.75 -10.59 11.71
C TRP A 206 -0.16 -9.18 11.64
N PHE A 207 -0.95 -8.17 11.96
CA PHE A 207 -0.59 -6.77 11.79
C PHE A 207 -0.55 -5.97 13.09
N MET A 208 -0.31 -6.66 14.22
CA MET A 208 -0.27 -6.03 15.54
C MET A 208 0.76 -4.88 15.60
N ARG A 209 1.87 -4.98 14.85
CA ARG A 209 2.87 -3.92 14.77
C ARG A 209 2.32 -2.67 14.07
N ASP A 210 1.61 -2.83 12.96
CA ASP A 210 0.95 -1.73 12.25
C ASP A 210 -0.14 -1.09 13.13
N ILE A 211 -0.94 -1.93 13.80
CA ILE A 211 -2.04 -1.48 14.66
C ILE A 211 -1.50 -0.63 15.81
N LYS A 212 -0.41 -1.06 16.45
CA LYS A 212 0.24 -0.35 17.55
C LYS A 212 0.89 0.95 17.08
N GLU A 213 1.70 0.88 16.02
CA GLU A 213 2.50 1.98 15.51
C GLU A 213 1.63 3.14 15.01
N PHE A 214 0.52 2.81 14.35
CA PHE A 214 -0.33 3.80 13.69
C PHE A 214 -1.67 4.04 14.40
N ASP A 215 -1.86 3.52 15.61
CA ASP A 215 -3.10 3.62 16.40
C ASP A 215 -4.36 3.27 15.60
N TYR A 216 -4.30 2.17 14.84
CA TYR A 216 -5.47 1.68 14.11
C TYR A 216 -6.39 0.87 15.01
N ARG A 217 -7.70 1.01 14.79
CA ARG A 217 -8.73 0.25 15.48
C ARG A 217 -9.63 -0.45 14.48
N PHE A 218 -10.35 -1.47 14.97
CA PHE A 218 -11.36 -2.16 14.15
C PHE A 218 -12.69 -1.38 14.12
N PHE A 219 -13.00 -0.66 15.22
CA PHE A 219 -14.22 0.13 15.43
C PHE A 219 -13.94 1.62 15.37
#